data_8880453852df03afc6675667f9889788
#
_entry.id   8880453852df03afc6675667f9889788
#
_cell.length_a   1.000
_cell.length_b   1.000
_cell.length_c   1.000
_cell.angle_alpha   90.00
_cell.angle_beta   90.00
_cell.angle_gamma   90.00
#
_symmetry.space_group_name_H-M   'P 1'
#
loop_
_entity.id
_entity.type
_entity.pdbx_description
1 polymer ?
#
loop_
_entity_poly.entity_id
_entity_poly.type
_entity_poly.pdbx_seq_one_letter_code
_entity_poly.pdbx_strand_id
1 'polypeptide(L)'
;VSCFALDGFSGNAAGKPEAVAASTVPSAASKSTAALKPGEAVVHRGPDVKYTVPEGVSILMYHMIGNQSGNAAIMSEANLRIQMNYLRDHGYHPITMKELYDYVTKGAPLPEKPVCITFDDGYLDSYTVVYPLMKEYGFPWTLFLVTDDVGKPYNRMTWDQLREMAN
;
A
#
# COMPACT_ATOMS: atom_id res chain seq x y z
N VAL A 1 -21.21 10.69 -6.26
CA VAL A 1 -19.90 10.07 -6.63
C VAL A 1 -19.59 9.09 -5.53
N SER A 2 -19.58 7.79 -5.86
CA SER A 2 -19.20 6.75 -4.91
C SER A 2 -17.71 6.49 -5.06
N CYS A 3 -16.95 6.62 -3.98
CA CYS A 3 -15.54 6.27 -3.95
C CYS A 3 -15.37 4.88 -3.32
N PHE A 4 -14.60 4.02 -3.97
CA PHE A 4 -14.14 2.75 -3.41
C PHE A 4 -12.64 2.82 -3.18
N ALA A 5 -12.19 2.26 -2.06
CA ALA A 5 -10.79 2.08 -1.76
C ALA A 5 -10.38 0.63 -2.08
N LEU A 6 -9.31 0.47 -2.83
CA LEU A 6 -8.64 -0.81 -3.07
C LEU A 6 -7.27 -0.75 -2.41
N ASP A 7 -7.03 -1.63 -1.44
CA ASP A 7 -5.71 -1.81 -0.86
C ASP A 7 -4.90 -2.77 -1.74
N GLY A 8 -3.80 -2.28 -2.30
CA GLY A 8 -2.93 -3.05 -3.19
C GLY A 8 -2.15 -4.16 -2.47
N PHE A 9 -2.02 -5.29 -3.12
CA PHE A 9 -1.40 -6.50 -2.59
C PHE A 9 0.14 -6.40 -2.57
N SER A 10 0.77 -6.77 -1.45
CA SER A 10 2.22 -6.98 -1.33
C SER A 10 2.55 -8.43 -1.66
N GLY A 11 2.98 -8.70 -2.89
CA GLY A 11 3.42 -10.03 -3.32
C GLY A 11 4.85 -10.34 -2.87
N ASN A 12 5.05 -11.53 -2.32
CA ASN A 12 6.31 -12.05 -1.80
C ASN A 12 7.29 -12.39 -2.93
N ALA A 13 8.47 -11.76 -2.97
CA ALA A 13 9.57 -12.17 -3.84
C ALA A 13 10.36 -13.28 -3.14
N ALA A 14 10.30 -14.49 -3.69
CA ALA A 14 11.01 -15.66 -3.18
C ALA A 14 12.51 -15.58 -3.47
N GLY A 15 13.31 -15.26 -2.48
CA GLY A 15 14.75 -15.51 -2.41
C GLY A 15 15.01 -16.82 -1.66
N LYS A 16 15.81 -17.71 -2.25
CA LYS A 16 16.16 -19.04 -1.76
C LYS A 16 17.07 -18.92 -0.51
N PRO A 17 16.82 -19.63 0.59
CA PRO A 17 17.68 -19.55 1.76
C PRO A 17 18.81 -20.58 1.73
N GLU A 18 19.98 -20.14 2.14
CA GLU A 18 21.07 -21.00 2.61
C GLU A 18 20.86 -21.33 4.10
N ALA A 19 21.11 -22.58 4.47
CA ALA A 19 20.84 -23.11 5.79
C ALA A 19 21.86 -22.64 6.81
N VAL A 20 21.43 -22.10 7.95
CA VAL A 20 22.22 -21.98 9.18
C VAL A 20 21.37 -22.42 10.39
N ALA A 21 22.06 -23.12 11.28
CA ALA A 21 21.60 -23.99 12.34
C ALA A 21 20.65 -23.40 13.39
N ALA A 22 19.87 -24.30 13.97
CA ALA A 22 18.88 -24.09 15.02
C ALA A 22 19.47 -23.50 16.31
N SER A 23 18.83 -22.46 16.83
CA SER A 23 18.87 -22.05 18.24
C SER A 23 17.43 -21.94 18.75
N THR A 24 17.12 -22.71 19.76
CA THR A 24 15.82 -22.82 20.42
C THR A 24 15.52 -21.57 21.26
N VAL A 25 14.45 -20.86 20.96
CA VAL A 25 13.88 -19.86 21.86
C VAL A 25 12.35 -20.13 21.98
N PRO A 26 11.74 -19.98 23.18
CA PRO A 26 10.44 -20.53 23.47
C PRO A 26 9.31 -19.75 22.79
N SER A 27 8.37 -20.53 22.27
CA SER A 27 7.10 -20.11 21.67
C SER A 27 6.24 -19.33 22.66
N ALA A 28 6.07 -18.03 22.41
CA ALA A 28 4.93 -17.30 22.94
C ALA A 28 3.80 -17.37 21.90
N ALA A 29 2.85 -18.25 22.16
CA ALA A 29 1.67 -18.44 21.33
C ALA A 29 0.81 -17.18 21.34
N SER A 30 0.80 -16.42 20.26
CA SER A 30 -0.26 -15.44 19.98
C SER A 30 -1.39 -16.11 19.21
N LYS A 31 -2.46 -16.40 19.91
CA LYS A 31 -3.75 -16.81 19.32
C LYS A 31 -4.45 -15.59 18.80
N SER A 32 -4.62 -15.47 17.51
CA SER A 32 -5.85 -14.99 16.86
C SER A 32 -5.79 -15.28 15.36
N THR A 33 -6.16 -16.49 14.99
CA THR A 33 -6.54 -16.80 13.60
C THR A 33 -8.04 -16.50 13.44
N ALA A 34 -8.39 -15.22 13.36
CA ALA A 34 -9.65 -14.85 12.74
C ALA A 34 -9.48 -15.05 11.23
N ALA A 35 -10.30 -15.89 10.61
CA ALA A 35 -10.30 -16.08 9.17
C ALA A 35 -10.54 -14.75 8.47
N LEU A 36 -9.56 -14.32 7.67
CA LEU A 36 -9.64 -13.10 6.88
C LEU A 36 -10.78 -13.21 5.85
N LYS A 37 -11.55 -12.15 5.68
CA LYS A 37 -12.57 -12.09 4.63
C LYS A 37 -11.89 -11.94 3.27
N PRO A 38 -12.47 -12.49 2.18
CA PRO A 38 -11.95 -12.26 0.83
C PRO A 38 -11.81 -10.76 0.53
N GLY A 39 -10.63 -10.32 0.11
CA GLY A 39 -10.32 -8.92 -0.16
C GLY A 39 -9.61 -8.16 0.98
N GLU A 40 -9.27 -8.80 2.10
CA GLU A 40 -8.49 -8.18 3.17
C GLU A 40 -6.99 -8.37 2.90
N ALA A 41 -6.30 -7.29 2.53
CA ALA A 41 -4.86 -7.32 2.30
C ALA A 41 -4.10 -7.59 3.61
N VAL A 42 -3.28 -8.64 3.63
CA VAL A 42 -2.37 -8.92 4.75
C VAL A 42 -1.03 -8.26 4.47
N VAL A 43 -0.71 -7.25 5.22
CA VAL A 43 0.61 -6.61 5.14
C VAL A 43 1.57 -7.35 6.07
N HIS A 44 2.51 -8.10 5.48
CA HIS A 44 3.57 -8.77 6.22
C HIS A 44 4.72 -7.81 6.48
N ARG A 45 4.77 -7.24 7.67
CA ARG A 45 5.93 -6.49 8.15
C ARG A 45 6.86 -7.45 8.90
N GLY A 46 8.17 -7.22 8.81
CA GLY A 46 9.17 -8.07 9.48
C GLY A 46 8.98 -8.14 11.01
N PRO A 47 9.62 -9.12 11.69
CA PRO A 47 9.44 -9.36 13.14
C PRO A 47 9.95 -8.21 14.02
N ASP A 48 10.81 -7.33 13.49
CA ASP A 48 11.44 -6.25 14.26
C ASP A 48 10.65 -4.93 14.23
N VAL A 49 9.49 -4.92 13.57
CA VAL A 49 8.65 -3.70 13.48
C VAL A 49 7.99 -3.44 14.84
N LYS A 50 8.28 -2.30 15.42
CA LYS A 50 7.65 -1.84 16.65
C LYS A 50 6.31 -1.18 16.36
N TYR A 51 5.34 -1.42 17.24
CA TYR A 51 4.01 -0.84 17.15
C TYR A 51 3.80 0.17 18.27
N THR A 52 3.25 1.32 17.93
CA THR A 52 2.99 2.43 18.83
C THR A 52 1.59 2.99 18.59
N VAL A 53 1.16 3.91 19.45
CA VAL A 53 0.00 4.77 19.18
C VAL A 53 0.55 6.17 18.88
N PRO A 54 0.74 6.52 17.58
CA PRO A 54 1.32 7.79 17.20
C PRO A 54 0.34 8.96 17.47
N GLU A 55 0.85 10.19 17.53
CA GLU A 55 0.01 11.39 17.65
C GLU A 55 -0.74 11.72 16.34
N GLY A 56 -0.27 11.20 15.21
CA GLY A 56 -0.88 11.38 13.90
C GLY A 56 -0.25 10.50 12.84
N VAL A 57 -0.91 10.40 11.69
CA VAL A 57 -0.47 9.61 10.54
C VAL A 57 -0.43 10.51 9.31
N SER A 58 0.72 10.55 8.62
CA SER A 58 0.82 11.24 7.34
C SER A 58 0.10 10.46 6.25
N ILE A 59 -0.65 11.18 5.39
CA ILE A 59 -1.29 10.62 4.20
C ILE A 59 -0.71 11.33 2.99
N LEU A 60 -0.05 10.57 2.12
CA LEU A 60 0.48 11.06 0.85
C LEU A 60 -0.60 10.86 -0.22
N MET A 61 -0.99 11.94 -0.88
CA MET A 61 -2.02 11.94 -1.92
C MET A 61 -1.40 12.20 -3.27
N TYR A 62 -1.59 11.28 -4.20
CA TYR A 62 -1.14 11.36 -5.58
C TYR A 62 -2.34 11.25 -6.52
N HIS A 63 -2.18 11.68 -7.77
CA HIS A 63 -3.20 11.53 -8.81
C HIS A 63 -2.60 10.80 -10.03
N MET A 64 -1.95 11.54 -10.93
CA MET A 64 -1.41 11.00 -12.17
C MET A 64 0.10 10.80 -12.12
N ILE A 65 0.58 9.73 -12.75
CA ILE A 65 2.01 9.52 -12.99
C ILE A 65 2.30 9.73 -14.48
N GLY A 66 3.13 10.73 -14.77
CA GLY A 66 3.44 11.10 -16.15
C GLY A 66 4.53 12.17 -16.22
N ASN A 67 4.86 12.61 -17.43
CA ASN A 67 5.94 13.56 -17.68
C ASN A 67 5.46 14.96 -18.13
N GLN A 68 4.19 15.27 -17.95
CA GLN A 68 3.66 16.59 -18.32
C GLN A 68 4.11 17.65 -17.32
N SER A 69 4.70 18.73 -17.81
CA SER A 69 5.10 19.87 -16.99
C SER A 69 3.94 20.84 -16.76
N GLY A 70 3.95 21.53 -15.63
CA GLY A 70 3.02 22.62 -15.33
C GLY A 70 1.68 22.18 -14.69
N ASN A 71 1.50 20.91 -14.41
CA ASN A 71 0.36 20.41 -13.63
C ASN A 71 0.84 19.75 -12.34
N ALA A 72 0.49 20.33 -11.20
CA ALA A 72 0.90 19.83 -9.88
C ALA A 72 0.29 18.46 -9.50
N ALA A 73 -0.80 18.05 -10.18
CA ALA A 73 -1.40 16.73 -9.98
C ALA A 73 -0.66 15.62 -10.75
N ILE A 74 0.36 15.96 -11.56
CA ILE A 74 1.13 14.98 -12.34
C ILE A 74 2.54 14.89 -11.77
N MET A 75 2.94 13.69 -11.38
CA MET A 75 4.28 13.39 -10.90
C MET A 75 4.99 12.44 -11.87
N SER A 76 6.30 12.63 -12.10
CA SER A 76 7.06 11.67 -12.88
C SER A 76 7.29 10.36 -12.10
N GLU A 77 7.37 9.23 -12.80
CA GLU A 77 7.75 7.96 -12.19
C GLU A 77 9.08 8.04 -11.43
N ALA A 78 10.06 8.77 -12.00
CA ALA A 78 11.37 8.96 -11.36
C ALA A 78 11.23 9.66 -9.99
N ASN A 79 10.40 10.70 -9.89
CA ASN A 79 10.16 11.39 -8.63
C ASN A 79 9.38 10.51 -7.64
N LEU A 80 8.41 9.72 -8.12
CA LEU A 80 7.71 8.76 -7.28
C LEU A 80 8.69 7.74 -6.69
N ARG A 81 9.59 7.17 -7.50
CA ARG A 81 10.65 6.25 -7.04
C ARG A 81 11.58 6.89 -6.01
N ILE A 82 11.95 8.16 -6.19
CA ILE A 82 12.77 8.90 -5.21
C ILE A 82 12.02 8.96 -3.86
N GLN A 83 10.73 9.25 -3.87
CA GLN A 83 9.93 9.33 -2.65
C GLN A 83 9.75 7.96 -1.99
N MET A 84 9.48 6.90 -2.75
CA MET A 84 9.39 5.54 -2.21
C MET A 84 10.72 5.06 -1.61
N ASN A 85 11.85 5.35 -2.28
CA ASN A 85 13.17 5.10 -1.73
C ASN A 85 13.38 5.86 -0.40
N TYR A 86 12.99 7.13 -0.36
CA TYR A 86 13.08 7.93 0.87
C TYR A 86 12.29 7.29 2.02
N LEU A 87 11.06 6.87 1.78
CA LEU A 87 10.24 6.20 2.80
C LEU A 87 10.92 4.93 3.32
N ARG A 88 11.39 4.06 2.42
CA ARG A 88 12.10 2.83 2.76
C ARG A 88 13.38 3.13 3.57
N ASP A 89 14.23 4.00 3.07
CA ASP A 89 15.58 4.26 3.61
C ASP A 89 15.53 5.00 4.97
N HIS A 90 14.41 5.68 5.27
CA HIS A 90 14.18 6.36 6.55
C HIS A 90 13.27 5.57 7.51
N GLY A 91 12.95 4.32 7.18
CA GLY A 91 12.20 3.43 8.06
C GLY A 91 10.72 3.85 8.23
N TYR A 92 10.12 4.46 7.22
CA TYR A 92 8.67 4.63 7.20
C TYR A 92 7.98 3.31 6.89
N HIS A 93 6.84 3.09 7.53
CA HIS A 93 6.04 1.89 7.34
C HIS A 93 4.71 2.27 6.68
N PRO A 94 4.56 2.05 5.37
CA PRO A 94 3.28 2.20 4.72
C PRO A 94 2.21 1.29 5.34
N ILE A 95 1.03 1.86 5.58
CA ILE A 95 -0.11 1.18 6.19
C ILE A 95 -1.33 1.23 5.27
N THR A 96 -2.23 0.26 5.44
CA THR A 96 -3.51 0.21 4.75
C THR A 96 -4.51 1.21 5.34
N MET A 97 -5.55 1.55 4.57
CA MET A 97 -6.67 2.34 5.09
C MET A 97 -7.43 1.62 6.21
N LYS A 98 -7.44 0.28 6.20
CA LYS A 98 -8.02 -0.50 7.28
C LYS A 98 -7.25 -0.32 8.60
N GLU A 99 -5.92 -0.35 8.56
CA GLU A 99 -5.09 -0.10 9.74
C GLU A 99 -5.27 1.33 10.26
N LEU A 100 -5.33 2.31 9.35
CA LEU A 100 -5.64 3.69 9.72
C LEU A 100 -7.03 3.82 10.37
N TYR A 101 -8.05 3.17 9.79
CA TYR A 101 -9.40 3.15 10.35
C TYR A 101 -9.44 2.54 11.76
N ASP A 102 -8.78 1.39 11.94
CA ASP A 102 -8.73 0.73 13.25
C ASP A 102 -7.97 1.57 14.29
N TYR A 103 -6.91 2.27 13.87
CA TYR A 103 -6.22 3.23 14.71
C TYR A 103 -7.15 4.38 15.16
N VAL A 104 -7.81 5.03 14.21
CA VAL A 104 -8.66 6.21 14.51
C VAL A 104 -9.89 5.85 15.33
N THR A 105 -10.50 4.69 15.07
CA THR A 105 -11.79 4.32 15.69
C THR A 105 -11.66 3.45 16.92
N LYS A 106 -10.55 2.71 17.05
CA LYS A 106 -10.36 1.72 18.14
C LYS A 106 -9.09 1.94 18.95
N GLY A 107 -8.25 2.93 18.58
CA GLY A 107 -6.95 3.13 19.21
C GLY A 107 -5.97 1.98 18.95
N ALA A 108 -6.13 1.24 17.84
CA ALA A 108 -5.23 0.14 17.50
C ALA A 108 -3.80 0.67 17.30
N PRO A 109 -2.76 -0.03 17.76
CA PRO A 109 -1.38 0.40 17.57
C PRO A 109 -0.99 0.28 16.08
N LEU A 110 -0.14 1.21 15.63
CA LEU A 110 0.46 1.21 14.30
C LEU A 110 1.97 0.95 14.36
N PRO A 111 2.61 0.52 13.27
CA PRO A 111 4.07 0.47 13.20
C PRO A 111 4.67 1.86 13.43
N GLU A 112 5.92 1.93 13.83
CA GLU A 112 6.64 3.21 13.94
C GLU A 112 6.68 3.92 12.58
N LYS A 113 6.61 5.26 12.59
CA LYS A 113 6.58 6.11 11.39
C LYS A 113 5.56 5.64 10.34
N PRO A 114 4.27 5.51 10.72
CA PRO A 114 3.25 5.07 9.78
C PRO A 114 2.99 6.13 8.71
N VAL A 115 2.71 5.70 7.49
CA VAL A 115 2.32 6.56 6.38
C VAL A 115 1.29 5.88 5.51
N CYS A 116 0.24 6.57 5.09
CA CYS A 116 -0.66 6.09 4.04
C CYS A 116 -0.19 6.62 2.69
N ILE A 117 -0.27 5.78 1.67
CA ILE A 117 0.01 6.14 0.29
C ILE A 117 -1.30 6.02 -0.48
N THR A 118 -1.81 7.12 -1.03
CA THR A 118 -3.08 7.13 -1.75
C THR A 118 -2.92 7.68 -3.16
N PHE A 119 -3.65 7.10 -4.10
CA PHE A 119 -3.79 7.58 -5.48
C PHE A 119 -5.26 7.80 -5.76
N ASP A 120 -5.58 8.94 -6.37
CA ASP A 120 -6.95 9.35 -6.58
C ASP A 120 -7.38 9.22 -8.05
N ASP A 121 -8.68 9.24 -8.27
CA ASP A 121 -9.40 9.30 -9.55
C ASP A 121 -9.36 8.02 -10.42
N GLY A 122 -8.48 7.06 -10.21
CA GLY A 122 -8.46 5.83 -11.00
C GLY A 122 -7.90 5.99 -12.42
N TYR A 123 -6.82 6.77 -12.57
CA TYR A 123 -6.11 6.91 -13.84
C TYR A 123 -5.41 5.61 -14.25
N LEU A 124 -5.25 5.37 -15.55
CA LEU A 124 -4.65 4.16 -16.11
C LEU A 124 -3.19 3.96 -15.64
N ASP A 125 -2.46 5.04 -15.39
CA ASP A 125 -1.10 4.97 -14.86
C ASP A 125 -1.02 4.35 -13.46
N SER A 126 -2.09 4.36 -12.69
CA SER A 126 -2.17 3.61 -11.43
C SER A 126 -2.04 2.10 -11.65
N TYR A 127 -2.51 1.57 -12.78
CA TYR A 127 -2.32 0.16 -13.15
C TYR A 127 -0.97 -0.07 -13.84
N THR A 128 -0.59 0.79 -14.81
CA THR A 128 0.58 0.52 -15.65
C THR A 128 1.92 0.90 -15.01
N VAL A 129 1.92 1.81 -14.04
CA VAL A 129 3.13 2.33 -13.37
C VAL A 129 3.08 2.07 -11.86
N VAL A 130 2.04 2.55 -11.17
CA VAL A 130 1.99 2.50 -9.70
C VAL A 130 1.91 1.06 -9.19
N TYR A 131 1.01 0.26 -9.73
CA TYR A 131 0.81 -1.12 -9.26
C TYR A 131 2.08 -1.98 -9.32
N PRO A 132 2.82 -2.08 -10.44
CA PRO A 132 4.08 -2.82 -10.47
C PRO A 132 5.15 -2.19 -9.55
N LEU A 133 5.19 -0.87 -9.45
CA LEU A 133 6.15 -0.19 -8.60
C LEU A 133 5.87 -0.48 -7.11
N MET A 134 4.64 -0.38 -6.65
CA MET A 134 4.30 -0.68 -5.27
C MET A 134 4.53 -2.16 -4.92
N LYS A 135 4.30 -3.08 -5.87
CA LYS A 135 4.70 -4.49 -5.72
C LYS A 135 6.21 -4.67 -5.54
N GLU A 136 7.02 -3.95 -6.29
CA GLU A 136 8.48 -3.97 -6.18
C GLU A 136 8.94 -3.55 -4.76
N TYR A 137 8.31 -2.52 -4.18
CA TYR A 137 8.63 -2.05 -2.83
C TYR A 137 7.98 -2.88 -1.73
N GLY A 138 6.97 -3.68 -2.04
CA GLY A 138 6.14 -4.35 -1.03
C GLY A 138 5.33 -3.37 -0.18
N PHE A 139 4.99 -2.22 -0.72
CA PHE A 139 4.26 -1.16 -0.02
C PHE A 139 2.76 -1.28 -0.27
N PRO A 140 1.93 -1.36 0.79
CA PRO A 140 0.50 -1.19 0.66
C PRO A 140 0.18 0.25 0.25
N TRP A 141 -0.84 0.39 -0.57
CA TRP A 141 -1.35 1.66 -1.04
C TRP A 141 -2.86 1.57 -1.29
N THR A 142 -3.51 2.68 -1.38
CA THR A 142 -4.96 2.76 -1.58
C THR A 142 -5.29 3.57 -2.81
N LEU A 143 -6.23 3.08 -3.60
CA LEU A 143 -6.76 3.78 -4.77
C LEU A 143 -8.19 4.24 -4.49
N PHE A 144 -8.43 5.54 -4.63
CA PHE A 144 -9.76 6.12 -4.57
C PHE A 144 -10.30 6.34 -6.00
N LEU A 145 -11.40 5.69 -6.31
CA LEU A 145 -11.95 5.66 -7.67
C LEU A 145 -13.10 6.65 -7.86
N VAL A 146 -13.10 7.32 -9.00
CA VAL A 146 -14.32 7.90 -9.57
C VAL A 146 -15.02 6.80 -10.38
N THR A 147 -15.98 6.12 -9.76
CA THR A 147 -16.60 4.90 -10.33
C THR A 147 -17.25 5.14 -11.68
N ASP A 148 -17.82 6.33 -11.90
CA ASP A 148 -18.43 6.72 -13.17
C ASP A 148 -17.40 6.82 -14.31
N ASP A 149 -16.11 6.93 -14.01
CA ASP A 149 -15.05 7.04 -15.00
C ASP A 149 -14.42 5.71 -15.39
N VAL A 150 -14.69 4.64 -14.66
CA VAL A 150 -14.11 3.32 -14.93
C VAL A 150 -14.53 2.82 -16.32
N GLY A 151 -13.53 2.46 -17.14
CA GLY A 151 -13.73 2.00 -18.52
C GLY A 151 -13.95 3.11 -19.54
N LYS A 152 -13.92 4.37 -19.15
CA LYS A 152 -13.97 5.47 -20.10
C LYS A 152 -12.66 5.60 -20.90
N PRO A 153 -12.71 6.07 -22.15
CA PRO A 153 -11.55 6.05 -23.06
C PRO A 153 -10.43 7.04 -22.70
N TYR A 154 -10.63 7.94 -21.75
CA TYR A 154 -9.69 9.02 -21.45
C TYR A 154 -8.80 8.70 -20.26
N ASN A 155 -7.79 7.81 -20.47
CA ASN A 155 -6.79 7.49 -19.46
C ASN A 155 -7.39 6.96 -18.14
N ARG A 156 -8.39 6.08 -18.23
CA ARG A 156 -9.03 5.45 -17.06
C ARG A 156 -8.84 3.94 -17.07
N MET A 157 -8.78 3.36 -15.89
CA MET A 157 -8.69 1.91 -15.73
C MET A 157 -10.02 1.23 -16.07
N THR A 158 -9.92 -0.03 -16.50
CA THR A 158 -11.08 -0.91 -16.68
C THR A 158 -11.41 -1.69 -15.41
N TRP A 159 -12.63 -2.24 -15.33
CA TRP A 159 -13.01 -3.13 -14.23
C TRP A 159 -12.15 -4.38 -14.14
N ASP A 160 -11.64 -4.90 -15.27
CA ASP A 160 -10.77 -6.07 -15.28
C ASP A 160 -9.39 -5.77 -14.67
N GLN A 161 -8.81 -4.61 -14.99
CA GLN A 161 -7.57 -4.13 -14.36
C GLN A 161 -7.73 -3.94 -12.85
N LEU A 162 -8.85 -3.36 -12.42
CA LEU A 162 -9.16 -3.20 -11.00
C LEU A 162 -9.30 -4.53 -10.28
N ARG A 163 -9.93 -5.54 -10.90
CA ARG A 163 -10.04 -6.89 -10.33
C ARG A 163 -8.67 -7.57 -10.23
N GLU A 164 -7.81 -7.38 -11.22
CA GLU A 164 -6.44 -7.93 -11.17
C GLU A 164 -5.64 -7.33 -10.01
N MET A 165 -5.76 -6.02 -9.79
CA MET A 165 -5.07 -5.32 -8.69
C MET A 165 -5.59 -5.72 -7.31
N ALA A 166 -6.85 -6.18 -7.21
CA ALA A 166 -7.49 -6.56 -5.96
C ALA A 166 -7.25 -8.04 -5.55
N ASN A 167 -6.65 -8.86 -6.43
CA ASN A 167 -6.34 -10.28 -6.19
C ASN A 167 -4.85 -10.49 -5.89
#